data_b5483a20d889235f1a1478a5cae92c4f
#
_entry.id   b5483a20d889235f1a1478a5cae92c4f
#
_cell.length_a   1.000
_cell.length_b   1.000
_cell.length_c   1.000
_cell.angle_alpha   90.00
_cell.angle_beta   90.00
_cell.angle_gamma   90.00
#
_symmetry.space_group_name_H-M   'P 1'
#
loop_
_entity.id
_entity.type
_entity.pdbx_description
1 polymer ?
#
loop_
_entity_poly.entity_id
_entity_poly.type
_entity_poly.pdbx_seq_one_letter_code
_entity_poly.pdbx_strand_id
1 'polypeptide(L)'
;MNLSRCLLALLLFGGPLAPAAAAPWVAGLHHMTLTDPVDARPMQALAFYPAQGSAHGIRIDGYPVEVADEAPVALGQFPLLVLSHGNTGSPLALHYLATGLARQGFVVVAVVHPGDNARDPSRLGTLSNLYGRPLQVSAAITAARDDALLGPYLNDGKVGVIGYSAGGETALILSGAQPDLDRLRQYCLERPTDADACKTHGVLIADRSELAPKADARVGAVMLMAPLSLMFGRHALASVRVPALIYSGDNDQLLAVDRNAEALARKLPVTPDYRLLAGAGHFVFMARCDKEQWARMTALCKDAEGVDRRHIHHSLQRDTAAFFSQALGAPEHGERSAATAAPRQQQR
;
A
#
# COMPACT_ATOMS: atom_id res chain seq x y z
N MET A 1 -66.44 -39.14 42.33
CA MET A 1 -64.99 -39.13 42.39
C MET A 1 -64.47 -38.93 40.94
N ASN A 2 -64.20 -37.65 40.54
CA ASN A 2 -63.76 -37.36 39.20
C ASN A 2 -62.36 -36.68 39.34
N LEU A 3 -61.28 -37.34 38.89
CA LEU A 3 -59.93 -36.79 38.82
C LEU A 3 -59.76 -36.05 37.46
N SER A 4 -59.72 -34.73 37.54
CA SER A 4 -59.29 -33.88 36.41
C SER A 4 -57.77 -33.95 36.26
N ARG A 5 -57.27 -34.44 35.11
CA ARG A 5 -55.85 -34.38 34.72
C ARG A 5 -55.59 -33.02 34.09
N CYS A 6 -54.81 -32.15 34.72
CA CYS A 6 -54.22 -30.96 34.10
C CYS A 6 -53.01 -31.37 33.27
N LEU A 7 -53.08 -31.22 31.94
CA LEU A 7 -51.94 -31.26 31.04
C LEU A 7 -51.25 -29.87 31.04
N LEU A 8 -50.04 -29.81 31.55
CA LEU A 8 -49.17 -28.64 31.44
C LEU A 8 -48.42 -28.67 30.10
N ALA A 9 -48.81 -27.82 29.17
CA ALA A 9 -48.13 -27.67 27.88
C ALA A 9 -46.93 -26.74 28.08
N LEU A 10 -45.70 -27.31 28.00
CA LEU A 10 -44.46 -26.53 27.94
C LEU A 10 -44.32 -25.94 26.51
N LEU A 11 -44.56 -24.64 26.38
CA LEU A 11 -44.22 -23.86 25.19
C LEU A 11 -42.72 -23.57 25.20
N LEU A 12 -41.92 -24.30 24.42
CA LEU A 12 -40.53 -23.96 24.14
C LEU A 12 -40.51 -22.77 23.18
N PHE A 13 -40.24 -21.57 23.71
CA PHE A 13 -39.91 -20.39 22.93
C PHE A 13 -38.51 -20.55 22.36
N GLY A 14 -38.34 -21.08 21.18
CA GLY A 14 -37.14 -20.97 20.36
C GLY A 14 -37.05 -19.55 19.78
N GLY A 15 -36.43 -18.64 20.52
CA GLY A 15 -36.06 -17.33 19.94
C GLY A 15 -35.05 -17.51 18.80
N PRO A 16 -35.08 -16.67 17.73
CA PRO A 16 -34.08 -16.71 16.68
C PRO A 16 -32.71 -16.44 17.31
N LEU A 17 -31.79 -17.38 17.14
CA LEU A 17 -30.36 -17.15 17.44
C LEU A 17 -29.89 -16.02 16.51
N ALA A 18 -29.63 -14.84 17.08
CA ALA A 18 -28.95 -13.76 16.35
C ALA A 18 -27.60 -14.30 15.86
N PRO A 19 -27.24 -14.09 14.59
CA PRO A 19 -25.93 -14.50 14.11
C PRO A 19 -24.86 -13.83 14.99
N ALA A 20 -23.96 -14.61 15.56
CA ALA A 20 -22.83 -14.10 16.30
C ALA A 20 -22.05 -13.17 15.37
N ALA A 21 -21.87 -11.90 15.74
CA ALA A 21 -21.03 -10.99 14.99
C ALA A 21 -19.64 -11.62 14.88
N ALA A 22 -19.16 -11.79 13.63
CA ALA A 22 -17.81 -12.30 13.41
C ALA A 22 -16.80 -11.45 14.18
N ALA A 23 -15.88 -12.10 14.89
CA ALA A 23 -14.81 -11.38 15.60
C ALA A 23 -14.04 -10.52 14.57
N PRO A 24 -13.67 -9.28 14.93
CA PRO A 24 -12.93 -8.43 14.03
C PRO A 24 -11.59 -9.09 13.66
N TRP A 25 -11.18 -8.99 12.40
CA TRP A 25 -9.89 -9.50 11.96
C TRP A 25 -8.74 -8.78 12.64
N VAL A 26 -7.68 -9.52 12.95
CA VAL A 26 -6.38 -8.96 13.32
C VAL A 26 -5.51 -8.85 12.07
N ALA A 27 -4.46 -8.02 12.11
CA ALA A 27 -3.47 -8.00 11.04
C ALA A 27 -2.52 -9.17 11.21
N GLY A 28 -2.49 -10.09 10.25
CA GLY A 28 -1.43 -11.09 10.11
C GLY A 28 -0.20 -10.47 9.46
N LEU A 29 0.95 -11.11 9.63
CA LEU A 29 2.21 -10.75 8.96
C LEU A 29 2.82 -12.00 8.35
N HIS A 30 3.27 -11.90 7.09
CA HIS A 30 4.02 -12.95 6.39
C HIS A 30 5.25 -12.36 5.72
N HIS A 31 6.39 -13.02 5.87
CA HIS A 31 7.66 -12.61 5.28
C HIS A 31 7.84 -13.29 3.92
N MET A 32 7.90 -12.48 2.86
CA MET A 32 8.04 -12.95 1.48
C MET A 32 9.46 -12.70 0.96
N THR A 33 10.00 -13.65 0.23
CA THR A 33 11.23 -13.49 -0.56
C THR A 33 10.91 -13.72 -2.03
N LEU A 34 11.24 -12.72 -2.85
CA LEU A 34 10.98 -12.70 -4.28
C LEU A 34 12.30 -12.57 -5.04
N THR A 35 12.24 -12.64 -6.35
CA THR A 35 13.39 -12.33 -7.22
C THR A 35 13.27 -10.91 -7.76
N ASP A 36 14.30 -10.07 -7.54
CA ASP A 36 14.38 -8.73 -8.15
C ASP A 36 14.48 -8.86 -9.67
N PRO A 37 13.50 -8.34 -10.44
CA PRO A 37 13.52 -8.45 -11.90
C PRO A 37 14.64 -7.63 -12.55
N VAL A 38 15.33 -6.75 -11.81
CA VAL A 38 16.41 -5.91 -12.34
C VAL A 38 17.73 -6.67 -12.41
N ASP A 39 18.07 -7.45 -11.37
CA ASP A 39 19.39 -8.12 -11.31
C ASP A 39 19.32 -9.57 -10.80
N ALA A 40 18.13 -10.14 -10.70
CA ALA A 40 17.87 -11.52 -10.26
C ALA A 40 18.31 -11.84 -8.81
N ARG A 41 18.63 -10.82 -7.99
CA ARG A 41 18.93 -11.02 -6.56
C ARG A 41 17.66 -11.22 -5.73
N PRO A 42 17.75 -11.81 -4.53
CA PRO A 42 16.63 -11.87 -3.60
C PRO A 42 16.13 -10.47 -3.22
N MET A 43 14.81 -10.28 -3.24
CA MET A 43 14.10 -9.09 -2.82
C MET A 43 13.12 -9.44 -1.72
N GLN A 44 13.04 -8.65 -0.67
CA GLN A 44 12.15 -8.88 0.46
C GLN A 44 10.84 -8.10 0.30
N ALA A 45 9.76 -8.66 0.82
CA ALA A 45 8.50 -7.97 1.02
C ALA A 45 7.83 -8.45 2.32
N LEU A 46 6.98 -7.59 2.88
CA LEU A 46 6.14 -7.90 4.04
C LEU A 46 4.69 -7.91 3.59
N ALA A 47 3.99 -9.01 3.81
CA ALA A 47 2.57 -9.09 3.54
C ALA A 47 1.78 -8.95 4.85
N PHE A 48 0.88 -7.97 4.89
CA PHE A 48 -0.10 -7.79 5.97
C PHE A 48 -1.46 -8.24 5.45
N TYR A 49 -2.16 -9.07 6.21
CA TYR A 49 -3.39 -9.71 5.74
C TYR A 49 -4.42 -9.89 6.86
N PRO A 50 -5.71 -10.06 6.54
CA PRO A 50 -6.71 -10.42 7.53
C PRO A 50 -6.39 -11.78 8.12
N ALA A 51 -6.14 -11.84 9.44
CA ALA A 51 -5.80 -13.08 10.14
C ALA A 51 -6.78 -13.39 11.25
N GLN A 52 -6.84 -14.68 11.61
CA GLN A 52 -7.54 -15.15 12.81
C GLN A 52 -6.55 -15.22 13.98
N GLY A 53 -7.06 -15.06 15.19
CA GLY A 53 -6.25 -15.19 16.39
C GLY A 53 -5.98 -13.87 17.11
N SER A 54 -4.85 -13.79 17.82
CA SER A 54 -4.47 -12.62 18.62
C SER A 54 -3.24 -11.96 18.04
N ALA A 55 -3.29 -10.65 17.88
CA ALA A 55 -2.12 -9.84 17.53
C ALA A 55 -1.28 -9.54 18.78
N HIS A 56 0.03 -9.50 18.60
CA HIS A 56 0.98 -9.13 19.64
C HIS A 56 1.92 -8.04 19.12
N GLY A 57 2.38 -7.19 20.04
CA GLY A 57 3.40 -6.19 19.71
C GLY A 57 4.76 -6.86 19.50
N ILE A 58 5.31 -6.76 18.31
CA ILE A 58 6.67 -7.20 17.99
C ILE A 58 7.47 -6.01 17.44
N ARG A 59 8.80 -6.12 17.44
CA ARG A 59 9.65 -5.08 16.88
C ARG A 59 10.37 -5.62 15.63
N ILE A 60 10.14 -4.96 14.48
CA ILE A 60 10.73 -5.34 13.20
C ILE A 60 11.53 -4.12 12.72
N ASP A 61 12.82 -4.26 12.47
CA ASP A 61 13.70 -3.18 11.99
C ASP A 61 13.54 -1.86 12.78
N GLY A 62 13.32 -1.97 14.10
CA GLY A 62 13.14 -0.81 14.97
C GLY A 62 11.71 -0.26 15.03
N TYR A 63 10.77 -0.75 14.24
CA TYR A 63 9.36 -0.33 14.28
C TYR A 63 8.55 -1.23 15.21
N PRO A 64 7.74 -0.65 16.13
CA PRO A 64 6.78 -1.42 16.92
C PRO A 64 5.56 -1.73 16.04
N VAL A 65 5.31 -3.01 15.79
CA VAL A 65 4.21 -3.47 14.94
C VAL A 65 3.32 -4.44 15.72
N GLU A 66 2.01 -4.25 15.67
CA GLU A 66 1.03 -5.13 16.31
C GLU A 66 0.42 -6.07 15.26
N VAL A 67 0.84 -7.34 15.27
CA VAL A 67 0.46 -8.35 14.28
C VAL A 67 0.36 -9.75 14.88
N ALA A 68 -0.33 -10.64 14.19
CA ALA A 68 -0.30 -12.08 14.37
C ALA A 68 0.68 -12.68 13.34
N ASP A 69 1.93 -12.94 13.79
CA ASP A 69 3.02 -13.37 12.92
C ASP A 69 2.76 -14.77 12.38
N GLU A 70 2.87 -14.97 11.06
CA GLU A 70 2.62 -16.21 10.31
C GLU A 70 1.29 -16.91 10.68
N ALA A 71 0.28 -16.15 11.14
CA ALA A 71 -1.00 -16.69 11.56
C ALA A 71 -1.85 -17.16 10.35
N PRO A 72 -2.81 -18.09 10.55
CA PRO A 72 -3.73 -18.47 9.48
C PRO A 72 -4.51 -17.28 8.92
N VAL A 73 -4.62 -17.22 7.60
CA VAL A 73 -5.43 -16.21 6.91
C VAL A 73 -6.90 -16.39 7.31
N ALA A 74 -7.60 -15.30 7.53
CA ALA A 74 -9.05 -15.33 7.78
C ALA A 74 -9.80 -15.88 6.56
N LEU A 75 -10.97 -16.49 6.82
CA LEU A 75 -11.82 -16.96 5.73
C LEU A 75 -12.40 -15.77 4.95
N GLY A 76 -12.28 -15.83 3.63
CA GLY A 76 -12.78 -14.77 2.74
C GLY A 76 -12.03 -14.71 1.42
N GLN A 77 -12.40 -13.73 0.60
CA GLN A 77 -11.67 -13.35 -0.62
C GLN A 77 -11.33 -11.87 -0.51
N PHE A 78 -10.05 -11.57 -0.58
CA PHE A 78 -9.53 -10.25 -0.23
C PHE A 78 -8.88 -9.57 -1.43
N PRO A 79 -9.16 -8.27 -1.67
CA PRO A 79 -8.43 -7.50 -2.66
C PRO A 79 -6.95 -7.37 -2.29
N LEU A 80 -6.08 -7.47 -3.29
CA LEU A 80 -4.64 -7.26 -3.16
C LEU A 80 -4.28 -5.79 -3.34
N LEU A 81 -3.50 -5.26 -2.41
CA LEU A 81 -2.85 -3.96 -2.49
C LEU A 81 -1.34 -4.15 -2.44
N VAL A 82 -0.58 -3.37 -3.22
CA VAL A 82 0.89 -3.34 -3.10
C VAL A 82 1.33 -1.94 -2.69
N LEU A 83 2.20 -1.87 -1.67
CA LEU A 83 2.69 -0.64 -1.10
C LEU A 83 4.15 -0.41 -1.49
N SER A 84 4.42 0.77 -2.09
CA SER A 84 5.74 1.25 -2.50
C SER A 84 6.12 2.47 -1.65
N HIS A 85 7.19 2.33 -0.86
CA HIS A 85 7.71 3.38 0.01
C HIS A 85 8.48 4.49 -0.74
N GLY A 86 8.81 5.59 -0.08
CA GLY A 86 9.63 6.68 -0.64
C GLY A 86 11.11 6.32 -0.79
N ASN A 87 11.89 7.22 -1.40
CA ASN A 87 13.34 7.05 -1.55
C ASN A 87 14.01 6.77 -0.20
N THR A 88 14.97 5.86 -0.20
CA THR A 88 15.74 5.42 0.99
C THR A 88 14.86 5.03 2.18
N GLY A 89 13.59 4.67 1.90
CA GLY A 89 12.58 4.36 2.91
C GLY A 89 12.57 2.91 3.34
N SER A 90 11.50 2.56 4.04
CA SER A 90 11.21 1.20 4.49
C SER A 90 9.70 0.94 4.36
N PRO A 91 9.27 -0.28 4.01
CA PRO A 91 7.86 -0.65 4.05
C PRO A 91 7.24 -0.46 5.44
N LEU A 92 8.07 -0.60 6.48
CA LEU A 92 7.62 -0.42 7.87
C LEU A 92 7.34 1.04 8.24
N ALA A 93 7.82 1.99 7.47
CA ALA A 93 7.45 3.40 7.68
C ALA A 93 5.94 3.65 7.49
N LEU A 94 5.24 2.74 6.81
CA LEU A 94 3.79 2.81 6.56
C LEU A 94 3.02 1.63 7.18
N HIS A 95 3.65 0.91 8.14
CA HIS A 95 3.06 -0.29 8.73
C HIS A 95 1.66 -0.06 9.34
N TYR A 96 1.42 1.13 9.91
CA TYR A 96 0.11 1.47 10.48
C TYR A 96 -0.99 1.42 9.43
N LEU A 97 -0.71 1.90 8.20
CA LEU A 97 -1.66 1.87 7.09
C LEU A 97 -1.88 0.42 6.64
N ALA A 98 -0.81 -0.33 6.43
CA ALA A 98 -0.88 -1.74 6.01
C ALA A 98 -1.63 -2.61 7.02
N THR A 99 -1.32 -2.51 8.33
CA THR A 99 -2.04 -3.24 9.38
C THR A 99 -3.50 -2.79 9.52
N GLY A 100 -3.77 -1.49 9.35
CA GLY A 100 -5.12 -0.94 9.37
C GLY A 100 -5.99 -1.45 8.21
N LEU A 101 -5.42 -1.56 7.02
CA LEU A 101 -6.08 -2.12 5.84
C LEU A 101 -6.28 -3.64 5.97
N ALA A 102 -5.30 -4.36 6.52
CA ALA A 102 -5.44 -5.78 6.79
C ALA A 102 -6.64 -6.08 7.73
N ARG A 103 -6.81 -5.30 8.79
CA ARG A 103 -8.00 -5.39 9.68
C ARG A 103 -9.32 -5.05 8.98
N GLN A 104 -9.27 -4.37 7.84
CA GLN A 104 -10.44 -3.98 7.03
C GLN A 104 -10.65 -4.89 5.81
N GLY A 105 -9.92 -6.03 5.75
CA GLY A 105 -10.14 -7.05 4.73
C GLY A 105 -9.31 -6.90 3.46
N PHE A 106 -8.16 -6.27 3.51
CA PHE A 106 -7.22 -6.20 2.39
C PHE A 106 -5.95 -7.00 2.66
N VAL A 107 -5.39 -7.63 1.64
CA VAL A 107 -4.01 -8.11 1.68
C VAL A 107 -3.11 -7.01 1.14
N VAL A 108 -2.11 -6.58 1.94
CA VAL A 108 -1.19 -5.50 1.60
C VAL A 108 0.24 -6.03 1.54
N VAL A 109 0.83 -6.08 0.36
CA VAL A 109 2.23 -6.46 0.17
C VAL A 109 3.10 -5.22 0.09
N ALA A 110 3.94 -5.01 1.07
CA ALA A 110 4.85 -3.87 1.18
C ALA A 110 6.26 -4.27 0.74
N VAL A 111 6.72 -3.73 -0.38
CA VAL A 111 7.98 -4.10 -1.04
C VAL A 111 9.16 -3.39 -0.41
N VAL A 112 10.27 -4.11 -0.21
CA VAL A 112 11.59 -3.50 0.04
C VAL A 112 12.30 -3.34 -1.29
N HIS A 113 12.45 -2.11 -1.78
CA HIS A 113 13.08 -1.86 -3.09
C HIS A 113 14.60 -2.07 -3.01
N PRO A 114 15.19 -3.08 -3.70
CA PRO A 114 16.64 -3.23 -3.78
C PRO A 114 17.29 -2.00 -4.41
N GLY A 115 18.34 -1.49 -3.77
CA GLY A 115 19.06 -0.30 -4.21
C GLY A 115 18.41 1.03 -3.89
N ASP A 116 17.18 1.03 -3.31
CA ASP A 116 16.53 2.26 -2.84
C ASP A 116 15.72 1.99 -1.57
N ASN A 117 16.40 1.62 -0.52
CA ASN A 117 15.81 1.44 0.81
C ASN A 117 16.78 1.97 1.90
N ALA A 118 16.33 1.98 3.15
CA ALA A 118 17.07 2.55 4.28
C ALA A 118 18.44 1.89 4.54
N ARG A 119 18.69 0.69 4.01
CA ARG A 119 19.95 -0.06 4.16
C ARG A 119 20.81 -0.05 2.90
N ASP A 120 20.20 0.14 1.75
CA ASP A 120 20.86 0.09 0.44
C ASP A 120 20.31 1.20 -0.47
N PRO A 121 20.95 2.37 -0.57
CA PRO A 121 20.57 3.45 -1.47
C PRO A 121 21.36 3.41 -2.80
N SER A 122 21.97 2.29 -3.19
CA SER A 122 22.97 2.21 -4.27
C SER A 122 22.44 2.53 -5.66
N ARG A 123 21.11 2.41 -5.89
CA ARG A 123 20.46 2.74 -7.17
C ARG A 123 19.79 4.13 -7.17
N LEU A 124 19.88 4.87 -6.08
CA LEU A 124 19.25 6.18 -6.02
C LEU A 124 19.79 7.10 -7.12
N GLY A 125 18.89 7.74 -7.87
CA GLY A 125 19.27 8.62 -9.00
C GLY A 125 19.69 7.89 -10.26
N THR A 126 19.29 6.62 -10.45
CA THR A 126 19.59 5.82 -11.64
C THR A 126 18.33 5.42 -12.40
N LEU A 127 18.48 5.01 -13.67
CA LEU A 127 17.37 4.42 -14.45
C LEU A 127 16.95 3.07 -13.88
N SER A 128 17.88 2.30 -13.31
CA SER A 128 17.53 1.03 -12.65
C SER A 128 16.67 1.23 -11.40
N ASN A 129 16.72 2.39 -10.76
CA ASN A 129 15.77 2.76 -9.72
C ASN A 129 14.42 3.17 -10.32
N LEU A 130 14.41 4.16 -11.20
CA LEU A 130 13.19 4.74 -11.78
C LEU A 130 12.31 3.68 -12.45
N TYR A 131 12.91 2.83 -13.31
CA TYR A 131 12.18 1.81 -14.06
C TYR A 131 12.16 0.44 -13.38
N GLY A 132 13.09 0.17 -12.46
CA GLY A 132 13.15 -1.07 -11.72
C GLY A 132 12.07 -1.17 -10.65
N ARG A 133 11.78 -0.10 -9.90
CA ARG A 133 10.74 -0.11 -8.85
C ARG A 133 9.36 -0.53 -9.37
N PRO A 134 8.85 -0.05 -10.52
CA PRO A 134 7.62 -0.57 -11.11
C PRO A 134 7.68 -2.08 -11.40
N LEU A 135 8.80 -2.58 -11.93
CA LEU A 135 8.98 -4.01 -12.19
C LEU A 135 8.98 -4.83 -10.89
N GLN A 136 9.59 -4.31 -9.82
CA GLN A 136 9.61 -4.95 -8.51
C GLN A 136 8.20 -5.03 -7.89
N VAL A 137 7.38 -3.99 -8.02
CA VAL A 137 5.96 -4.03 -7.61
C VAL A 137 5.18 -5.03 -8.44
N SER A 138 5.39 -5.08 -9.76
CA SER A 138 4.77 -6.06 -10.65
C SER A 138 5.14 -7.51 -10.27
N ALA A 139 6.41 -7.75 -9.90
CA ALA A 139 6.87 -9.04 -9.40
C ALA A 139 6.21 -9.39 -8.05
N ALA A 140 6.02 -8.42 -7.16
CA ALA A 140 5.33 -8.63 -5.89
C ALA A 140 3.85 -9.01 -6.07
N ILE A 141 3.15 -8.42 -7.06
CA ILE A 141 1.78 -8.83 -7.43
C ILE A 141 1.75 -10.31 -7.86
N THR A 142 2.70 -10.73 -8.69
CA THR A 142 2.79 -12.13 -9.15
C THR A 142 3.09 -13.05 -7.98
N ALA A 143 4.11 -12.74 -7.18
CA ALA A 143 4.50 -13.56 -6.05
C ALA A 143 3.39 -13.71 -5.00
N ALA A 144 2.62 -12.64 -4.72
CA ALA A 144 1.49 -12.73 -3.79
C ALA A 144 0.38 -13.66 -4.28
N ARG A 145 0.14 -13.71 -5.60
CA ARG A 145 -0.86 -14.62 -6.18
C ARG A 145 -0.39 -16.07 -6.21
N ASP A 146 0.90 -16.28 -6.37
CA ASP A 146 1.52 -17.61 -6.40
C ASP A 146 1.88 -18.12 -4.99
N ASP A 147 1.78 -17.26 -3.97
CA ASP A 147 2.12 -17.59 -2.59
C ASP A 147 1.16 -18.63 -2.01
N ALA A 148 1.72 -19.65 -1.35
CA ALA A 148 0.94 -20.77 -0.82
C ALA A 148 0.02 -20.37 0.35
N LEU A 149 0.40 -19.35 1.14
CA LEU A 149 -0.39 -18.85 2.25
C LEU A 149 -1.47 -17.88 1.78
N LEU A 150 -1.12 -16.93 0.90
CA LEU A 150 -1.98 -15.80 0.54
C LEU A 150 -2.83 -16.06 -0.70
N GLY A 151 -2.26 -16.70 -1.73
CA GLY A 151 -2.87 -16.89 -3.04
C GLY A 151 -4.29 -17.44 -3.01
N PRO A 152 -4.60 -18.49 -2.20
CA PRO A 152 -5.96 -19.04 -2.10
C PRO A 152 -7.02 -18.07 -1.56
N TYR A 153 -6.61 -16.98 -0.92
CA TYR A 153 -7.49 -15.98 -0.29
C TYR A 153 -7.53 -14.65 -1.04
N LEU A 154 -6.79 -14.51 -2.14
CA LEU A 154 -6.85 -13.33 -2.98
C LEU A 154 -7.99 -13.45 -3.99
N ASN A 155 -8.76 -12.37 -4.16
CA ASN A 155 -9.73 -12.33 -5.25
C ASN A 155 -9.02 -12.19 -6.62
N ASP A 156 -9.70 -12.57 -7.71
CA ASP A 156 -9.18 -12.51 -9.08
C ASP A 156 -9.24 -11.09 -9.69
N GLY A 157 -9.66 -10.10 -8.91
CA GLY A 157 -9.85 -8.73 -9.34
C GLY A 157 -8.56 -7.97 -9.69
N LYS A 158 -8.75 -6.72 -10.04
CA LYS A 158 -7.64 -5.78 -10.21
C LYS A 158 -6.95 -5.50 -8.87
N VAL A 159 -5.71 -5.01 -8.93
CA VAL A 159 -4.85 -4.73 -7.79
C VAL A 159 -4.78 -3.24 -7.53
N GLY A 160 -4.76 -2.83 -6.26
CA GLY A 160 -4.47 -1.46 -5.87
C GLY A 160 -2.98 -1.22 -5.65
N VAL A 161 -2.49 -0.03 -5.97
CA VAL A 161 -1.13 0.36 -5.63
C VAL A 161 -1.15 1.58 -4.73
N ILE A 162 -0.46 1.50 -3.60
CA ILE A 162 -0.25 2.60 -2.66
C ILE A 162 1.17 3.09 -2.82
N GLY A 163 1.34 4.36 -3.16
CA GLY A 163 2.65 4.96 -3.35
C GLY A 163 2.88 6.17 -2.45
N TYR A 164 4.00 6.20 -1.73
CA TYR A 164 4.41 7.35 -0.93
C TYR A 164 5.67 7.99 -1.52
N SER A 165 5.66 9.31 -1.71
CA SER A 165 6.82 10.07 -2.25
C SER A 165 7.27 9.50 -3.61
N ALA A 166 8.48 8.98 -3.75
CA ALA A 166 8.94 8.24 -4.94
C ALA A 166 8.11 6.98 -5.23
N GLY A 167 7.47 6.37 -4.22
CA GLY A 167 6.48 5.31 -4.44
C GLY A 167 5.27 5.78 -5.24
N GLY A 168 4.91 7.06 -5.15
CA GLY A 168 3.87 7.68 -5.99
C GLY A 168 4.27 7.71 -7.47
N GLU A 169 5.52 8.06 -7.77
CA GLU A 169 6.10 7.96 -9.11
C GLU A 169 6.04 6.51 -9.63
N THR A 170 6.43 5.54 -8.80
CA THR A 170 6.34 4.11 -9.10
C THR A 170 4.91 3.70 -9.47
N ALA A 171 3.91 4.11 -8.67
CA ALA A 171 2.50 3.81 -8.91
C ALA A 171 1.97 4.45 -10.21
N LEU A 172 2.40 5.66 -10.53
CA LEU A 172 2.04 6.34 -11.79
C LEU A 172 2.59 5.60 -13.00
N ILE A 173 3.87 5.15 -12.98
CA ILE A 173 4.48 4.39 -14.07
C ILE A 173 3.74 3.06 -14.27
N LEU A 174 3.44 2.34 -13.19
CA LEU A 174 2.65 1.11 -13.25
C LEU A 174 1.26 1.31 -13.86
N SER A 175 0.68 2.50 -13.68
CA SER A 175 -0.62 2.87 -14.24
C SER A 175 -0.55 3.38 -15.68
N GLY A 176 0.64 3.43 -16.29
CA GLY A 176 0.85 3.81 -17.69
C GLY A 176 1.48 5.18 -17.90
N ALA A 177 1.88 5.90 -16.85
CA ALA A 177 2.61 7.15 -17.00
C ALA A 177 3.98 6.92 -17.64
N GLN A 178 4.40 7.86 -18.49
CA GLN A 178 5.69 7.86 -19.18
C GLN A 178 6.56 9.01 -18.64
N PRO A 179 7.61 8.76 -17.86
CA PRO A 179 8.47 9.81 -17.31
C PRO A 179 9.13 10.64 -18.43
N ASP A 180 9.02 11.95 -18.32
CA ASP A 180 9.69 12.92 -19.20
C ASP A 180 10.94 13.45 -18.49
N LEU A 181 12.08 12.84 -18.82
CA LEU A 181 13.36 13.16 -18.18
C LEU A 181 13.90 14.55 -18.59
N ASP A 182 13.56 15.01 -19.80
CA ASP A 182 13.96 16.35 -20.24
C ASP A 182 13.19 17.41 -19.46
N ARG A 183 11.90 17.19 -19.21
CA ARG A 183 11.09 18.03 -18.34
C ARG A 183 11.67 18.09 -16.92
N LEU A 184 12.11 16.97 -16.35
CA LEU A 184 12.75 16.95 -15.03
C LEU A 184 14.05 17.73 -15.04
N ARG A 185 14.91 17.50 -16.04
CA ARG A 185 16.17 18.21 -16.20
C ARG A 185 15.95 19.73 -16.31
N GLN A 186 15.00 20.17 -17.15
CA GLN A 186 14.67 21.57 -17.31
C GLN A 186 14.16 22.19 -15.99
N TYR A 187 13.29 21.48 -15.27
CA TYR A 187 12.83 21.91 -13.96
C TYR A 187 14.00 22.17 -13.00
N CYS A 188 14.97 21.28 -12.93
CA CYS A 188 16.11 21.39 -12.03
C CYS A 188 17.10 22.47 -12.45
N LEU A 189 17.27 22.74 -13.74
CA LEU A 189 18.06 23.86 -14.23
C LEU A 189 17.44 25.22 -13.84
N GLU A 190 16.13 25.32 -13.88
CA GLU A 190 15.39 26.54 -13.52
C GLU A 190 15.30 26.75 -11.99
N ARG A 191 15.44 25.68 -11.21
CA ARG A 191 15.24 25.67 -9.75
C ARG A 191 16.35 24.90 -9.03
N PRO A 192 17.59 25.37 -9.10
CA PRO A 192 18.74 24.65 -8.51
C PRO A 192 18.67 24.57 -6.97
N THR A 193 17.81 25.38 -6.34
CA THR A 193 17.58 25.37 -4.89
C THR A 193 16.57 24.30 -4.43
N ASP A 194 15.82 23.69 -5.35
CA ASP A 194 14.93 22.56 -5.05
C ASP A 194 15.76 21.26 -4.95
N ALA A 195 16.60 21.25 -3.91
CA ALA A 195 17.64 20.24 -3.78
C ALA A 195 17.10 18.82 -3.59
N ASP A 196 15.98 18.67 -2.87
CA ASP A 196 15.44 17.34 -2.56
C ASP A 196 14.85 16.65 -3.80
N ALA A 197 14.08 17.39 -4.60
CA ALA A 197 13.55 16.86 -5.86
C ALA A 197 14.66 16.66 -6.91
N CYS A 198 15.66 17.55 -6.96
CA CYS A 198 16.68 17.55 -8.02
C CYS A 198 17.94 16.76 -7.68
N LYS A 199 18.27 16.61 -6.41
CA LYS A 199 19.46 15.86 -5.98
C LYS A 199 19.36 14.36 -6.33
N THR A 200 18.16 13.81 -6.25
CA THR A 200 17.91 12.38 -6.51
C THR A 200 17.45 12.07 -7.94
N HIS A 201 16.96 13.09 -8.69
CA HIS A 201 16.34 12.91 -10.01
C HIS A 201 16.77 13.94 -11.05
N GLY A 202 17.49 14.99 -10.68
CA GLY A 202 17.88 16.05 -11.60
C GLY A 202 18.79 15.61 -12.74
N VAL A 203 19.69 14.65 -12.46
CA VAL A 203 20.52 13.99 -13.46
C VAL A 203 20.47 12.49 -13.16
N LEU A 204 19.68 11.75 -13.93
CA LEU A 204 19.61 10.30 -13.81
C LEU A 204 20.76 9.63 -14.53
N ILE A 205 21.40 8.71 -13.87
CA ILE A 205 22.49 7.89 -14.43
C ILE A 205 21.84 6.75 -15.22
N ALA A 206 22.21 6.63 -16.48
CA ALA A 206 21.75 5.54 -17.38
C ALA A 206 22.58 4.27 -17.13
N ASP A 207 22.46 3.68 -15.95
CA ASP A 207 23.16 2.46 -15.55
C ASP A 207 22.61 1.19 -16.21
N ARG A 208 21.33 1.21 -16.61
CA ARG A 208 20.59 0.12 -17.27
C ARG A 208 19.73 0.72 -18.39
N SER A 209 20.36 1.02 -19.51
CA SER A 209 19.72 1.70 -20.65
C SER A 209 18.66 0.87 -21.37
N GLU A 210 18.63 -0.45 -21.15
CA GLU A 210 17.61 -1.37 -21.68
C GLU A 210 16.28 -1.31 -20.89
N LEU A 211 16.27 -0.72 -19.69
CA LEU A 211 15.05 -0.56 -18.91
C LEU A 211 14.21 0.61 -19.43
N ALA A 212 12.91 0.39 -19.47
CA ALA A 212 11.92 1.39 -19.89
C ALA A 212 10.70 1.38 -18.97
N PRO A 213 9.92 2.47 -18.92
CA PRO A 213 8.69 2.50 -18.14
C PRO A 213 7.72 1.41 -18.62
N LYS A 214 7.19 0.62 -17.70
CA LYS A 214 6.30 -0.50 -18.02
C LYS A 214 5.05 -0.44 -17.14
N ALA A 215 3.89 -0.33 -17.77
CA ALA A 215 2.60 -0.44 -17.12
C ALA A 215 2.29 -1.91 -16.77
N ASP A 216 1.51 -2.12 -15.72
CA ASP A 216 0.95 -3.42 -15.36
C ASP A 216 -0.58 -3.37 -15.50
N ALA A 217 -1.13 -4.13 -16.44
CA ALA A 217 -2.56 -4.16 -16.72
C ALA A 217 -3.42 -4.67 -15.56
N ARG A 218 -2.81 -5.29 -14.55
CA ARG A 218 -3.49 -5.74 -13.32
C ARG A 218 -3.82 -4.58 -12.39
N VAL A 219 -3.13 -3.43 -12.49
CA VAL A 219 -3.41 -2.25 -11.67
C VAL A 219 -4.77 -1.66 -12.03
N GLY A 220 -5.65 -1.53 -11.05
CA GLY A 220 -7.01 -1.03 -11.20
C GLY A 220 -7.29 0.30 -10.49
N ALA A 221 -6.47 0.66 -9.50
CA ALA A 221 -6.59 1.92 -8.77
C ALA A 221 -5.28 2.28 -8.09
N VAL A 222 -5.03 3.57 -7.82
CA VAL A 222 -3.84 4.04 -7.11
C VAL A 222 -4.19 5.01 -5.99
N MET A 223 -3.49 4.86 -4.86
CA MET A 223 -3.48 5.85 -3.77
C MET A 223 -2.08 6.44 -3.65
N LEU A 224 -1.98 7.77 -3.71
CA LEU A 224 -0.73 8.50 -3.78
C LEU A 224 -0.61 9.44 -2.58
N MET A 225 0.43 9.30 -1.78
CA MET A 225 0.71 10.17 -0.64
C MET A 225 1.96 11.00 -0.91
N ALA A 226 1.83 12.32 -0.93
CA ALA A 226 2.89 13.26 -1.27
C ALA A 226 3.74 12.78 -2.48
N PRO A 227 3.11 12.50 -3.65
CA PRO A 227 3.78 11.85 -4.77
C PRO A 227 4.85 12.73 -5.41
N LEU A 228 6.02 12.18 -5.69
CA LEU A 228 6.97 12.79 -6.63
C LEU A 228 6.41 12.70 -8.04
N SER A 229 6.20 13.85 -8.70
CA SER A 229 5.51 13.86 -10.00
C SER A 229 5.98 14.94 -10.97
N LEU A 230 7.11 15.58 -10.72
CA LEU A 230 7.65 16.69 -11.52
C LEU A 230 7.83 16.33 -12.99
N MET A 231 8.24 15.10 -13.29
CA MET A 231 8.50 14.62 -14.64
C MET A 231 7.23 14.28 -15.44
N PHE A 232 6.05 14.36 -14.83
CA PHE A 232 4.82 14.00 -15.53
C PHE A 232 4.07 15.22 -16.04
N GLY A 233 4.16 15.48 -17.35
CA GLY A 233 3.31 16.39 -18.10
C GLY A 233 1.99 15.72 -18.48
N ARG A 234 1.05 16.47 -19.11
CA ARG A 234 -0.24 15.92 -19.57
C ARG A 234 -0.08 14.75 -20.54
N HIS A 235 0.89 14.83 -21.46
CA HIS A 235 1.18 13.75 -22.41
C HIS A 235 1.72 12.51 -21.69
N ALA A 236 2.61 12.70 -20.72
CA ALA A 236 3.18 11.63 -19.90
C ALA A 236 2.12 10.87 -19.10
N LEU A 237 1.02 11.52 -18.74
CA LEU A 237 -0.10 10.96 -17.97
C LEU A 237 -1.25 10.46 -18.85
N ALA A 238 -1.22 10.62 -20.16
CA ALA A 238 -2.36 10.36 -21.04
C ALA A 238 -2.93 8.95 -20.94
N SER A 239 -2.09 7.96 -20.60
CA SER A 239 -2.50 6.55 -20.44
C SER A 239 -2.97 6.19 -19.03
N VAL A 240 -2.84 7.08 -18.05
CA VAL A 240 -3.28 6.81 -16.66
C VAL A 240 -4.79 6.99 -16.58
N ARG A 241 -5.53 5.89 -16.69
CA ARG A 241 -7.01 5.89 -16.73
C ARG A 241 -7.66 5.31 -15.47
N VAL A 242 -6.87 4.79 -14.56
CA VAL A 242 -7.36 4.22 -13.30
C VAL A 242 -7.79 5.32 -12.32
N PRO A 243 -8.78 5.07 -11.45
CA PRO A 243 -9.10 5.95 -10.34
C PRO A 243 -7.88 6.23 -9.46
N ALA A 244 -7.76 7.46 -8.99
CA ALA A 244 -6.68 7.89 -8.11
C ALA A 244 -7.22 8.63 -6.88
N LEU A 245 -6.72 8.27 -5.69
CA LEU A 245 -6.85 9.00 -4.44
C LEU A 245 -5.50 9.65 -4.14
N ILE A 246 -5.45 10.97 -3.99
CA ILE A 246 -4.21 11.71 -3.77
C ILE A 246 -4.30 12.46 -2.45
N TYR A 247 -3.30 12.27 -1.59
CA TYR A 247 -3.08 13.06 -0.39
C TYR A 247 -1.78 13.85 -0.47
N SER A 248 -1.79 15.08 0.00
CA SER A 248 -0.57 15.86 0.26
C SER A 248 -0.76 16.81 1.43
N GLY A 249 0.33 17.24 2.04
CA GLY A 249 0.34 18.31 3.03
C GLY A 249 0.64 19.64 2.34
N ASP A 250 -0.02 20.73 2.75
CA ASP A 250 0.24 22.06 2.19
C ASP A 250 1.56 22.68 2.68
N ASN A 251 2.13 22.09 3.74
CA ASN A 251 3.44 22.46 4.30
C ASN A 251 4.53 21.43 3.98
N ASP A 252 4.44 20.75 2.82
CA ASP A 252 5.46 19.81 2.36
C ASP A 252 6.70 20.57 1.90
N GLN A 253 7.79 20.45 2.70
CA GLN A 253 9.06 21.14 2.46
C GLN A 253 9.99 20.38 1.49
N LEU A 254 9.68 19.11 1.18
CA LEU A 254 10.48 18.29 0.27
C LEU A 254 9.94 18.31 -1.16
N LEU A 255 8.61 18.21 -1.30
CA LEU A 255 7.94 18.18 -2.59
C LEU A 255 6.88 19.26 -2.64
N ALA A 256 7.25 20.44 -3.15
CA ALA A 256 6.34 21.58 -3.28
C ALA A 256 5.00 21.14 -3.89
N VAL A 257 3.91 21.32 -3.13
CA VAL A 257 2.59 20.76 -3.42
C VAL A 257 2.02 21.26 -4.74
N ASP A 258 2.23 22.55 -5.06
CA ASP A 258 1.77 23.24 -6.29
C ASP A 258 2.40 22.66 -7.56
N ARG A 259 3.56 22.01 -7.43
CA ARG A 259 4.35 21.43 -8.53
C ARG A 259 4.25 19.91 -8.61
N ASN A 260 3.95 19.25 -7.50
CA ASN A 260 3.77 17.81 -7.41
C ASN A 260 2.30 17.41 -7.32
N ALA A 261 1.75 17.17 -6.14
CA ALA A 261 0.43 16.57 -5.96
C ALA A 261 -0.72 17.41 -6.57
N GLU A 262 -0.72 18.70 -6.36
CA GLU A 262 -1.76 19.59 -6.92
C GLU A 262 -1.64 19.72 -8.44
N ALA A 263 -0.41 19.88 -8.96
CA ALA A 263 -0.18 19.88 -10.40
C ALA A 263 -0.54 18.55 -11.05
N LEU A 264 -0.27 17.42 -10.38
CA LEU A 264 -0.64 16.07 -10.81
C LEU A 264 -2.17 15.97 -10.90
N ALA A 265 -2.90 16.37 -9.86
CA ALA A 265 -4.35 16.31 -9.81
C ALA A 265 -5.02 17.06 -10.98
N ARG A 266 -4.45 18.21 -11.39
CA ARG A 266 -4.93 18.99 -12.55
C ARG A 266 -4.57 18.38 -13.90
N LYS A 267 -3.60 17.46 -13.97
CA LYS A 267 -3.08 16.91 -15.24
C LYS A 267 -3.62 15.51 -15.54
N LEU A 268 -4.03 14.75 -14.53
CA LEU A 268 -4.58 13.42 -14.70
C LEU A 268 -5.81 13.46 -15.62
N PRO A 269 -5.94 12.50 -16.57
CA PRO A 269 -7.07 12.45 -17.50
C PRO A 269 -8.39 12.05 -16.82
N VAL A 270 -8.31 11.34 -15.71
CA VAL A 270 -9.44 11.03 -14.81
C VAL A 270 -9.28 11.90 -13.57
N THR A 271 -10.31 12.67 -13.23
CA THR A 271 -10.29 13.56 -12.05
C THR A 271 -10.08 12.71 -10.79
N PRO A 272 -9.00 12.93 -10.02
CA PRO A 272 -8.75 12.18 -8.79
C PRO A 272 -9.57 12.72 -7.62
N ASP A 273 -9.77 11.90 -6.58
CA ASP A 273 -10.10 12.39 -5.24
C ASP A 273 -8.83 12.99 -4.62
N TYR A 274 -8.72 14.32 -4.62
CA TYR A 274 -7.56 15.04 -4.11
C TYR A 274 -7.84 15.68 -2.75
N ARG A 275 -7.02 15.38 -1.76
CA ARG A 275 -7.16 15.81 -0.39
C ARG A 275 -5.89 16.50 0.11
N LEU A 276 -6.02 17.79 0.44
CA LEU A 276 -4.95 18.60 0.99
C LEU A 276 -5.08 18.67 2.52
N LEU A 277 -4.00 18.32 3.22
CA LEU A 277 -3.92 18.30 4.67
C LEU A 277 -3.30 19.60 5.17
N ALA A 278 -4.09 20.42 5.86
CA ALA A 278 -3.64 21.71 6.34
C ALA A 278 -2.51 21.59 7.38
N GLY A 279 -1.44 22.36 7.18
CA GLY A 279 -0.25 22.41 8.04
C GLY A 279 0.65 21.17 7.96
N ALA A 280 0.23 20.10 7.28
CA ALA A 280 0.96 18.84 7.26
C ALA A 280 2.20 18.91 6.35
N GLY A 281 3.33 18.38 6.84
CA GLY A 281 4.56 18.23 6.08
C GLY A 281 4.66 16.86 5.40
N HIS A 282 5.78 16.65 4.67
CA HIS A 282 6.04 15.41 3.92
C HIS A 282 5.94 14.15 4.77
N PHE A 283 6.52 14.19 5.97
CA PHE A 283 6.66 13.00 6.84
C PHE A 283 5.42 12.67 7.67
N VAL A 284 4.32 13.45 7.57
CA VAL A 284 3.06 13.17 8.27
C VAL A 284 2.50 11.79 7.93
N PHE A 285 2.80 11.29 6.73
CA PHE A 285 2.36 9.98 6.24
C PHE A 285 3.14 8.81 6.82
N MET A 286 4.30 9.04 7.42
CA MET A 286 5.08 7.98 8.07
C MET A 286 4.52 7.61 9.44
N ALA A 287 4.75 6.38 9.85
CA ALA A 287 4.37 5.88 11.15
C ALA A 287 4.83 6.80 12.29
N ARG A 288 4.04 6.86 13.35
CA ARG A 288 4.41 7.63 14.54
C ARG A 288 5.66 7.04 15.17
N CYS A 289 6.58 7.91 15.52
CA CYS A 289 7.81 7.53 16.19
C CYS A 289 7.57 7.12 17.67
N ASP A 290 8.26 6.09 18.10
CA ASP A 290 8.45 5.83 19.52
C ASP A 290 9.57 6.74 20.10
N LYS A 291 9.85 6.61 21.40
CA LYS A 291 10.86 7.44 22.07
C LYS A 291 12.25 7.28 21.49
N GLU A 292 12.61 6.07 21.07
CA GLU A 292 13.94 5.79 20.49
C GLU A 292 14.08 6.39 19.10
N GLN A 293 13.08 6.23 18.25
CA GLN A 293 13.03 6.83 16.91
C GLN A 293 12.99 8.35 16.99
N TRP A 294 12.25 8.91 17.96
CA TRP A 294 12.22 10.36 18.18
C TRP A 294 13.60 10.91 18.49
N ALA A 295 14.38 10.24 19.32
CA ALA A 295 15.73 10.69 19.68
C ALA A 295 16.71 10.64 18.50
N ARG A 296 16.54 9.70 17.57
CA ARG A 296 17.43 9.52 16.42
C ARG A 296 17.03 10.32 15.17
N MET A 297 15.74 10.52 14.95
CA MET A 297 15.19 11.02 13.68
C MET A 297 14.13 12.11 13.92
N THR A 298 14.43 13.07 14.80
CA THR A 298 13.48 14.13 15.20
C THR A 298 12.80 14.79 14.00
N ALA A 299 13.53 15.06 12.91
CA ALA A 299 12.98 15.71 11.71
C ALA A 299 11.84 14.91 11.05
N LEU A 300 11.90 13.56 11.09
CA LEU A 300 10.85 12.70 10.54
C LEU A 300 9.65 12.55 11.49
N CYS A 301 9.88 12.78 12.78
CA CYS A 301 8.92 12.52 13.84
C CYS A 301 8.08 13.75 14.22
N LYS A 302 8.64 14.96 13.99
CA LYS A 302 8.05 16.23 14.42
C LYS A 302 7.11 16.77 13.35
N ASP A 303 5.86 16.98 13.71
CA ASP A 303 4.88 17.71 12.90
C ASP A 303 4.84 19.19 13.29
N ALA A 304 4.26 20.01 12.44
CA ALA A 304 3.95 21.40 12.74
C ALA A 304 2.90 21.50 13.85
N GLU A 305 2.84 22.64 14.52
CA GLU A 305 1.84 22.92 15.55
C GLU A 305 0.42 22.80 14.97
N GLY A 306 -0.47 22.15 15.71
CA GLY A 306 -1.86 21.90 15.29
C GLY A 306 -2.06 20.67 14.39
N VAL A 307 -1.01 20.00 13.92
CA VAL A 307 -1.12 18.79 13.10
C VAL A 307 -1.24 17.56 14.00
N ASP A 308 -2.39 16.91 13.94
CA ASP A 308 -2.61 15.61 14.61
C ASP A 308 -2.37 14.45 13.66
N ARG A 309 -1.12 13.93 13.65
CA ARG A 309 -0.72 12.76 12.84
C ARG A 309 -1.57 11.53 13.13
N ARG A 310 -2.03 11.32 14.38
CA ARG A 310 -2.88 10.18 14.72
C ARG A 310 -4.23 10.28 14.02
N HIS A 311 -4.87 11.44 14.11
CA HIS A 311 -6.15 11.69 13.44
C HIS A 311 -6.02 11.51 11.91
N ILE A 312 -4.95 12.06 11.32
CA ILE A 312 -4.65 11.90 9.89
C ILE A 312 -4.51 10.42 9.53
N HIS A 313 -3.75 9.63 10.31
CA HIS A 313 -3.57 8.19 10.05
C HIS A 313 -4.88 7.40 10.12
N HIS A 314 -5.77 7.70 11.06
CA HIS A 314 -7.10 7.08 11.13
C HIS A 314 -7.95 7.44 9.91
N SER A 315 -7.88 8.68 9.46
CA SER A 315 -8.57 9.11 8.23
C SER A 315 -8.01 8.42 6.99
N LEU A 316 -6.67 8.34 6.86
CA LEU A 316 -6.01 7.61 5.77
C LEU A 316 -6.44 6.15 5.70
N GLN A 317 -6.46 5.44 6.83
CA GLN A 317 -6.89 4.03 6.88
C GLN A 317 -8.34 3.86 6.40
N ARG A 318 -9.26 4.66 6.92
CA ARG A 318 -10.68 4.61 6.56
C ARG A 318 -10.92 4.95 5.10
N ASP A 319 -10.34 6.06 4.66
CA ASP A 319 -10.59 6.61 3.34
C ASP A 319 -9.93 5.77 2.24
N THR A 320 -8.73 5.21 2.53
CA THR A 320 -8.06 4.26 1.63
C THR A 320 -8.86 2.98 1.47
N ALA A 321 -9.39 2.43 2.57
CA ALA A 321 -10.22 1.23 2.52
C ALA A 321 -11.51 1.48 1.72
N ALA A 322 -12.19 2.60 1.96
CA ALA A 322 -13.40 2.98 1.22
C ALA A 322 -13.12 3.15 -0.27
N PHE A 323 -12.03 3.85 -0.63
CA PHE A 323 -11.61 4.06 -2.01
C PHE A 323 -11.34 2.75 -2.75
N PHE A 324 -10.51 1.86 -2.15
CA PHE A 324 -10.20 0.59 -2.81
C PHE A 324 -11.39 -0.36 -2.82
N SER A 325 -12.26 -0.37 -1.80
CA SER A 325 -13.52 -1.15 -1.85
C SER A 325 -14.42 -0.71 -3.01
N GLN A 326 -14.51 0.59 -3.27
CA GLN A 326 -15.28 1.11 -4.40
C GLN A 326 -14.62 0.78 -5.75
N ALA A 327 -13.30 0.87 -5.85
CA ALA A 327 -12.57 0.74 -7.11
C ALA A 327 -12.28 -0.72 -7.50
N LEU A 328 -12.09 -1.62 -6.53
CA LEU A 328 -11.64 -3.00 -6.74
C LEU A 328 -12.65 -4.06 -6.31
N GLY A 329 -13.74 -3.66 -5.68
CA GLY A 329 -14.67 -4.54 -4.99
C GLY A 329 -14.39 -4.60 -3.48
N ALA A 330 -15.45 -4.70 -2.69
CA ALA A 330 -15.33 -4.83 -1.25
C ALA A 330 -14.77 -6.21 -0.87
N PRO A 331 -14.06 -6.33 0.28
CA PRO A 331 -13.67 -7.62 0.82
C PRO A 331 -14.90 -8.50 1.07
N GLU A 332 -14.83 -9.74 0.65
CA GLU A 332 -15.92 -10.70 0.88
C GLU A 332 -15.69 -11.44 2.20
N HIS A 333 -16.65 -11.32 3.10
CA HIS A 333 -16.77 -12.19 4.28
C HIS A 333 -17.41 -13.48 3.84
N GLY A 334 -16.72 -14.60 3.90
CA GLY A 334 -17.27 -15.87 3.43
C GLY A 334 -17.04 -17.01 4.41
N GLU A 335 -18.11 -17.79 4.63
CA GLU A 335 -17.94 -19.20 4.94
C GLU A 335 -17.40 -19.86 3.67
N ARG A 336 -16.24 -20.53 3.73
CA ARG A 336 -15.89 -21.46 2.66
C ARG A 336 -17.02 -22.48 2.56
N SER A 337 -17.79 -22.42 1.47
CA SER A 337 -18.56 -23.56 1.06
C SER A 337 -17.60 -24.76 0.99
N ALA A 338 -17.86 -25.79 1.76
CA ALA A 338 -17.04 -27.00 1.85
C ALA A 338 -17.14 -27.86 0.56
N ALA A 339 -17.05 -27.24 -0.59
CA ALA A 339 -17.07 -27.88 -1.89
C ALA A 339 -15.76 -27.63 -2.63
N THR A 340 -15.06 -28.74 -2.91
CA THR A 340 -13.95 -28.91 -3.85
C THR A 340 -12.51 -28.76 -3.34
N ALA A 341 -12.15 -29.56 -2.34
CA ALA A 341 -10.80 -30.13 -2.31
C ALA A 341 -10.87 -31.56 -2.88
N ALA A 342 -11.06 -31.70 -4.18
CA ALA A 342 -10.80 -32.96 -4.87
C ALA A 342 -9.30 -32.99 -5.25
N PRO A 343 -8.53 -34.00 -4.85
CA PRO A 343 -7.14 -34.12 -5.28
C PRO A 343 -7.11 -34.36 -6.79
N ARG A 344 -6.35 -33.53 -7.52
CA ARG A 344 -6.00 -33.83 -8.91
C ARG A 344 -5.20 -35.14 -8.93
N GLN A 345 -5.85 -36.21 -9.35
CA GLN A 345 -5.17 -37.44 -9.70
C GLN A 345 -4.20 -37.15 -10.85
N GLN A 346 -2.91 -37.36 -10.60
CA GLN A 346 -1.89 -37.46 -11.64
C GLN A 346 -2.27 -38.64 -12.54
N GLN A 347 -2.66 -38.33 -13.78
CA GLN A 347 -2.63 -39.33 -14.84
C GLN A 347 -1.20 -39.44 -15.38
N ARG A 348 -0.67 -40.65 -15.30
CA ARG A 348 0.61 -41.08 -15.87
C ARG A 348 0.52 -41.13 -17.43
#